data_6f4e4fe2fa52c351f428ac71d94ee41e
#
_entry.id   6f4e4fe2fa52c351f428ac71d94ee41e
#
_cell.length_a   1.000
_cell.length_b   1.000
_cell.length_c   1.000
_cell.angle_alpha   90.00
_cell.angle_beta   90.00
_cell.angle_gamma   90.00
#
_symmetry.space_group_name_H-M   'P 1'
#
loop_
_entity.id
_entity.type
_entity.pdbx_description
1 polymer ?
#
loop_
_entity_poly.entity_id
_entity_poly.type
_entity_poly.pdbx_seq_one_letter_code
_entity_poly.pdbx_strand_id
1 'polypeptide(L)'
;MYTKIVYQTDHLGIFTGETVADRSPLEPDVWLIPGGCVEVAPPEVPQHKAAFWNGKRWQLVDSYQGLTAYNIATRIPMVIERVGALPAGYTLEVPGPGQIWGNGHWIDDVPAVIDLRYSAQLLAVNAACLQEITGGFWSAALGDRFFYDSAIEDQLNLTGLILRGFGGGYACHDESGRADFRGHSSDQLLQIGNEFTEFKLQRLRKANDLKQALAAARAASDLDALNAVSWESAPV
;
A
#
# COMPACT_ATOMS: atom_id res chain seq x y z
N MET A 1 59.50 -12.78 -2.04
CA MET A 1 58.73 -13.90 -1.45
C MET A 1 57.93 -14.51 -2.59
N TYR A 2 58.11 -15.79 -2.85
CA TYR A 2 57.35 -16.43 -3.93
C TYR A 2 56.08 -17.00 -3.35
N THR A 3 54.95 -16.53 -3.87
CA THR A 3 53.59 -17.01 -3.48
C THR A 3 52.90 -17.63 -4.67
N LYS A 4 52.02 -18.58 -4.42
CA LYS A 4 51.19 -19.21 -5.41
C LYS A 4 49.70 -18.96 -5.09
N ILE A 5 48.92 -18.50 -6.08
CA ILE A 5 47.48 -18.35 -5.91
C ILE A 5 46.86 -19.74 -5.76
N VAL A 6 46.02 -19.87 -4.76
CA VAL A 6 45.19 -21.05 -4.49
C VAL A 6 43.75 -20.61 -4.18
N TYR A 7 42.81 -21.53 -4.36
CA TYR A 7 41.36 -21.22 -4.36
C TYR A 7 40.72 -21.88 -3.16
N GLN A 8 40.19 -21.06 -2.27
CA GLN A 8 39.61 -21.49 -1.01
C GLN A 8 38.17 -21.99 -1.20
N THR A 9 37.84 -23.08 -0.50
CA THR A 9 36.47 -23.60 -0.42
C THR A 9 36.01 -23.60 1.03
N ASP A 10 34.69 -23.50 1.19
CA ASP A 10 34.05 -23.76 2.49
C ASP A 10 34.01 -25.26 2.82
N HIS A 11 33.43 -25.62 3.97
CA HIS A 11 33.29 -26.99 4.42
C HIS A 11 32.41 -27.89 3.51
N LEU A 12 31.61 -27.27 2.63
CA LEU A 12 30.80 -27.95 1.61
C LEU A 12 31.49 -28.05 0.26
N GLY A 13 32.70 -27.47 0.11
CA GLY A 13 33.44 -27.46 -1.15
C GLY A 13 33.06 -26.28 -2.08
N ILE A 14 32.29 -25.31 -1.61
CA ILE A 14 31.91 -24.12 -2.41
C ILE A 14 33.05 -23.12 -2.39
N PHE A 15 33.40 -22.62 -3.57
CA PHE A 15 34.42 -21.58 -3.73
C PHE A 15 34.03 -20.30 -2.98
N THR A 16 34.95 -19.81 -2.15
CA THR A 16 34.76 -18.60 -1.32
C THR A 16 35.70 -17.46 -1.70
N GLY A 17 36.78 -17.72 -2.39
CA GLY A 17 37.72 -16.69 -2.78
C GLY A 17 39.11 -17.24 -3.09
N GLU A 18 39.99 -16.33 -3.49
CA GLU A 18 41.40 -16.62 -3.74
C GLU A 18 42.24 -16.31 -2.48
N THR A 19 43.27 -17.11 -2.25
CA THR A 19 44.29 -16.86 -1.24
C THR A 19 45.64 -17.26 -1.77
N VAL A 20 46.70 -17.17 -0.98
CA VAL A 20 48.05 -17.51 -1.39
C VAL A 20 48.61 -18.64 -0.55
N ALA A 21 49.36 -19.51 -1.19
CA ALA A 21 50.19 -20.51 -0.55
C ALA A 21 51.66 -20.05 -0.56
N ASP A 22 52.32 -20.22 0.57
CA ASP A 22 53.74 -19.93 0.70
C ASP A 22 54.59 -21.13 0.28
N ARG A 23 55.82 -20.87 -0.17
CA ARG A 23 56.78 -21.92 -0.49
C ARG A 23 57.32 -22.54 0.81
N SER A 24 57.50 -23.84 0.84
CA SER A 24 58.12 -24.51 1.98
C SER A 24 59.57 -23.99 2.18
N PRO A 25 59.93 -23.62 3.41
CA PRO A 25 61.31 -23.23 3.71
C PRO A 25 62.31 -24.40 3.70
N LEU A 26 61.81 -25.62 3.84
CA LEU A 26 62.60 -26.83 3.89
C LEU A 26 62.71 -27.54 2.55
N GLU A 27 61.68 -27.46 1.73
CA GLU A 27 61.58 -28.14 0.43
C GLU A 27 61.23 -27.13 -0.67
N PRO A 28 62.19 -26.65 -1.46
CA PRO A 28 61.99 -25.51 -2.36
C PRO A 28 60.95 -25.70 -3.47
N ASP A 29 60.54 -26.94 -3.78
CA ASP A 29 59.55 -27.24 -4.81
C ASP A 29 58.16 -27.59 -4.24
N VAL A 30 58.00 -27.48 -2.92
CA VAL A 30 56.73 -27.77 -2.21
C VAL A 30 56.03 -26.48 -1.80
N TRP A 31 54.75 -26.39 -2.09
CA TRP A 31 53.88 -25.30 -1.65
C TRP A 31 53.07 -25.74 -0.41
N LEU A 32 53.04 -24.87 0.58
CA LEU A 32 52.25 -25.09 1.80
C LEU A 32 50.78 -24.67 1.52
N ILE A 33 49.99 -25.57 0.95
CA ILE A 33 48.61 -25.32 0.58
C ILE A 33 47.76 -25.24 1.87
N PRO A 34 47.07 -24.09 2.16
CA PRO A 34 46.22 -24.00 3.33
C PRO A 34 45.05 -24.99 3.26
N GLY A 35 44.56 -25.45 4.43
CA GLY A 35 43.45 -26.36 4.50
C GLY A 35 42.18 -25.78 3.81
N GLY A 36 41.47 -26.60 3.05
CA GLY A 36 40.32 -26.16 2.28
C GLY A 36 40.65 -25.39 1.00
N CYS A 37 41.94 -25.35 0.60
CA CYS A 37 42.35 -24.72 -0.66
C CYS A 37 42.71 -25.76 -1.71
N VAL A 38 42.49 -25.42 -2.96
CA VAL A 38 42.83 -26.19 -4.14
C VAL A 38 43.71 -25.35 -5.11
N GLU A 39 44.59 -26.02 -5.86
CA GLU A 39 45.50 -25.36 -6.78
C GLU A 39 44.91 -25.08 -8.17
N VAL A 40 43.76 -25.70 -8.47
CA VAL A 40 43.08 -25.58 -9.75
C VAL A 40 42.12 -24.41 -9.70
N ALA A 41 42.22 -23.47 -10.64
CA ALA A 41 41.33 -22.32 -10.74
C ALA A 41 39.90 -22.79 -11.00
N PRO A 42 38.92 -22.16 -10.31
CA PRO A 42 37.49 -22.39 -10.61
C PRO A 42 37.13 -21.84 -12.00
N PRO A 43 36.14 -22.38 -12.66
CA PRO A 43 35.60 -21.79 -13.87
C PRO A 43 34.93 -20.45 -13.58
N GLU A 44 34.74 -19.64 -14.62
CA GLU A 44 33.88 -18.45 -14.52
C GLU A 44 32.47 -18.86 -14.01
N VAL A 45 31.98 -18.14 -13.01
CA VAL A 45 30.71 -18.47 -12.34
C VAL A 45 29.60 -17.58 -12.89
N PRO A 46 28.69 -18.12 -13.71
CA PRO A 46 27.53 -17.39 -14.20
C PRO A 46 26.54 -17.01 -13.07
N GLN A 47 25.62 -16.10 -13.39
CA GLN A 47 24.52 -15.75 -12.47
C GLN A 47 23.74 -17.02 -12.04
N HIS A 48 23.38 -17.07 -10.78
CA HIS A 48 22.67 -18.18 -10.14
C HIS A 48 23.42 -19.52 -10.15
N LYS A 49 24.75 -19.48 -10.22
CA LYS A 49 25.62 -20.63 -10.07
C LYS A 49 26.64 -20.39 -8.95
N ALA A 50 27.24 -21.47 -8.50
CA ALA A 50 28.43 -21.47 -7.63
C ALA A 50 29.42 -22.54 -8.12
N ALA A 51 30.72 -22.29 -7.94
CA ALA A 51 31.72 -23.28 -8.23
C ALA A 51 31.86 -24.23 -7.02
N PHE A 52 31.63 -25.50 -7.24
CA PHE A 52 31.73 -26.58 -6.26
C PHE A 52 32.91 -27.49 -6.58
N TRP A 53 33.79 -27.71 -5.62
CA TRP A 53 34.90 -28.67 -5.71
C TRP A 53 34.45 -30.05 -5.19
N ASN A 54 34.44 -31.05 -6.07
CA ASN A 54 34.03 -32.42 -5.71
C ASN A 54 35.19 -33.31 -5.25
N GLY A 55 36.35 -32.74 -4.91
CA GLY A 55 37.58 -33.47 -4.55
C GLY A 55 38.48 -33.78 -5.74
N LYS A 56 38.02 -33.62 -6.98
CA LYS A 56 38.78 -33.89 -8.20
C LYS A 56 38.72 -32.77 -9.24
N ARG A 57 37.59 -32.13 -9.39
CA ARG A 57 37.36 -31.04 -10.35
C ARG A 57 36.27 -30.11 -9.87
N TRP A 58 36.28 -28.87 -10.39
CA TRP A 58 35.23 -27.92 -10.25
C TRP A 58 33.97 -28.34 -11.05
N GLN A 59 32.83 -28.07 -10.48
CA GLN A 59 31.52 -28.21 -11.10
C GLN A 59 30.70 -26.96 -10.82
N LEU A 60 29.90 -26.51 -11.79
CA LEU A 60 28.92 -25.44 -11.56
C LEU A 60 27.63 -26.05 -11.02
N VAL A 61 27.24 -25.61 -9.84
CA VAL A 61 25.97 -25.98 -9.20
C VAL A 61 25.05 -24.78 -9.14
N ASP A 62 23.76 -24.99 -9.03
CA ASP A 62 22.82 -23.89 -8.83
C ASP A 62 23.10 -23.19 -7.51
N SER A 63 22.97 -21.87 -7.49
CA SER A 63 23.11 -21.07 -6.28
C SER A 63 22.21 -19.84 -6.35
N TYR A 64 21.24 -19.81 -5.49
CA TYR A 64 20.39 -18.65 -5.23
C TYR A 64 20.62 -18.07 -3.83
N GLN A 65 21.72 -18.49 -3.20
CA GLN A 65 22.08 -18.07 -1.84
C GLN A 65 22.17 -16.53 -1.74
N GLY A 66 21.62 -15.99 -0.66
CA GLY A 66 21.57 -14.55 -0.39
C GLY A 66 20.46 -13.81 -1.11
N LEU A 67 19.76 -14.44 -2.04
CA LEU A 67 18.62 -13.82 -2.73
C LEU A 67 17.34 -14.00 -1.93
N THR A 68 16.46 -13.00 -2.04
CA THR A 68 15.10 -13.09 -1.52
C THR A 68 14.20 -13.78 -2.53
N ALA A 69 13.53 -14.84 -2.11
CA ALA A 69 12.52 -15.56 -2.90
C ALA A 69 11.15 -15.42 -2.23
N TYR A 70 10.10 -15.46 -3.02
CA TYR A 70 8.71 -15.30 -2.58
C TYR A 70 7.94 -16.59 -2.79
N ASN A 71 7.23 -17.04 -1.76
CA ASN A 71 6.38 -18.22 -1.85
C ASN A 71 5.20 -17.93 -2.80
N ILE A 72 5.01 -18.77 -3.83
CA ILE A 72 4.01 -18.55 -4.87
C ILE A 72 2.56 -18.66 -4.37
N ALA A 73 2.33 -19.33 -3.24
CA ALA A 73 0.99 -19.49 -2.66
C ALA A 73 0.69 -18.42 -1.59
N THR A 74 1.67 -18.08 -0.73
CA THR A 74 1.46 -17.19 0.42
C THR A 74 2.01 -15.78 0.21
N ARG A 75 2.87 -15.57 -0.81
CA ARG A 75 3.60 -14.33 -1.10
C ARG A 75 4.63 -13.94 -0.02
N ILE A 76 4.83 -14.79 0.97
CA ILE A 76 5.77 -14.53 2.07
C ILE A 76 7.20 -14.61 1.55
N PRO A 77 8.04 -13.57 1.76
CA PRO A 77 9.43 -13.60 1.38
C PRO A 77 10.26 -14.48 2.30
N MET A 78 11.31 -15.09 1.75
CA MET A 78 12.38 -15.74 2.51
C MET A 78 13.73 -15.45 1.86
N VAL A 79 14.79 -15.35 2.65
CA VAL A 79 16.16 -15.31 2.16
C VAL A 79 16.66 -16.74 2.00
N ILE A 80 17.23 -17.05 0.84
CA ILE A 80 17.81 -18.36 0.56
C ILE A 80 19.18 -18.46 1.24
N GLU A 81 19.31 -19.26 2.28
CA GLU A 81 20.53 -19.34 3.09
C GLU A 81 21.59 -20.29 2.53
N ARG A 82 21.21 -21.22 1.69
CA ARG A 82 22.09 -22.31 1.22
C ARG A 82 22.27 -22.29 -0.29
N VAL A 83 23.47 -22.70 -0.73
CA VAL A 83 23.73 -23.01 -2.13
C VAL A 83 22.83 -24.17 -2.58
N GLY A 84 22.21 -24.01 -3.73
CA GLY A 84 21.29 -24.99 -4.32
C GLY A 84 20.33 -24.34 -5.31
N ALA A 85 19.48 -25.16 -5.88
CA ALA A 85 18.39 -24.73 -6.75
C ALA A 85 17.39 -23.86 -5.98
N LEU A 86 16.66 -23.02 -6.73
CA LEU A 86 15.53 -22.28 -6.17
C LEU A 86 14.54 -23.28 -5.52
N PRO A 87 14.15 -23.07 -4.25
CA PRO A 87 13.22 -23.98 -3.57
C PRO A 87 11.90 -24.12 -4.32
N ALA A 88 11.38 -25.35 -4.38
CA ALA A 88 10.08 -25.60 -5.00
C ALA A 88 8.97 -24.75 -4.34
N GLY A 89 8.10 -24.16 -5.15
CA GLY A 89 7.05 -23.27 -4.66
C GLY A 89 7.51 -21.84 -4.36
N TYR A 90 8.70 -21.45 -4.83
CA TYR A 90 9.21 -20.09 -4.70
C TYR A 90 9.61 -19.50 -6.05
N THR A 91 9.58 -18.17 -6.15
CA THR A 91 10.03 -17.37 -7.28
C THR A 91 10.90 -16.20 -6.79
N LEU A 92 11.75 -15.67 -7.67
CA LEU A 92 12.48 -14.42 -7.40
C LEU A 92 11.67 -13.18 -7.75
N GLU A 93 10.56 -13.33 -8.47
CA GLU A 93 9.68 -12.21 -8.81
C GLU A 93 8.99 -11.68 -7.55
N VAL A 94 8.98 -10.36 -7.41
CA VAL A 94 8.32 -9.69 -6.28
C VAL A 94 6.82 -9.60 -6.54
N PRO A 95 5.96 -10.10 -5.63
CA PRO A 95 4.52 -9.98 -5.79
C PRO A 95 4.06 -8.53 -5.64
N GLY A 96 3.16 -8.09 -6.52
CA GLY A 96 2.42 -6.84 -6.37
C GLY A 96 1.23 -7.00 -5.41
N PRO A 97 0.64 -5.86 -4.97
CA PRO A 97 -0.61 -5.89 -4.20
C PRO A 97 -1.74 -6.55 -5.01
N GLY A 98 -2.45 -7.49 -4.40
CA GLY A 98 -3.60 -8.16 -5.04
C GLY A 98 -3.23 -9.12 -6.17
N GLN A 99 -1.96 -9.56 -6.29
CA GLN A 99 -1.55 -10.53 -7.29
C GLN A 99 -1.56 -11.96 -6.75
N ILE A 100 -1.83 -12.92 -7.64
CA ILE A 100 -1.73 -14.35 -7.43
C ILE A 100 -0.73 -14.94 -8.44
N TRP A 101 -0.14 -16.09 -8.08
CA TRP A 101 0.76 -16.80 -9.00
C TRP A 101 -0.02 -17.60 -10.02
N GLY A 102 0.21 -17.36 -11.29
CA GLY A 102 -0.42 -18.04 -12.41
C GLY A 102 0.44 -17.98 -13.67
N ASN A 103 0.44 -19.06 -14.44
CA ASN A 103 1.19 -19.16 -15.70
C ASN A 103 2.69 -18.87 -15.58
N GLY A 104 3.30 -19.13 -14.40
CA GLY A 104 4.74 -18.93 -14.18
C GLY A 104 5.16 -17.50 -13.83
N HIS A 105 4.22 -16.59 -13.53
CA HIS A 105 4.46 -15.22 -13.11
C HIS A 105 3.32 -14.70 -12.22
N TRP A 106 3.48 -13.51 -11.62
CA TRP A 106 2.43 -12.85 -10.85
C TRP A 106 1.42 -12.20 -11.80
N ILE A 107 0.16 -12.57 -11.63
CA ILE A 107 -0.99 -12.01 -12.36
C ILE A 107 -1.95 -11.34 -11.39
N ASP A 108 -2.70 -10.35 -11.85
CA ASP A 108 -3.68 -9.68 -11.00
C ASP A 108 -4.79 -10.65 -10.60
N ASP A 109 -5.04 -10.72 -9.29
CA ASP A 109 -6.26 -11.34 -8.75
C ASP A 109 -7.39 -10.32 -8.92
N VAL A 110 -8.05 -10.37 -10.07
CA VAL A 110 -9.10 -9.41 -10.43
C VAL A 110 -10.16 -9.28 -9.35
N PRO A 111 -10.70 -10.34 -8.74
CA PRO A 111 -11.61 -10.22 -7.60
C PRO A 111 -11.02 -9.47 -6.41
N ALA A 112 -9.78 -9.78 -6.01
CA ALA A 112 -9.14 -9.11 -4.88
C ALA A 112 -8.83 -7.63 -5.17
N VAL A 113 -8.42 -7.30 -6.40
CA VAL A 113 -8.20 -5.91 -6.85
C VAL A 113 -9.52 -5.13 -6.80
N ILE A 114 -10.62 -5.72 -7.29
CA ILE A 114 -11.96 -5.12 -7.26
C ILE A 114 -12.41 -4.89 -5.82
N ASP A 115 -12.25 -5.85 -4.92
CA ASP A 115 -12.64 -5.72 -3.51
C ASP A 115 -11.84 -4.63 -2.79
N LEU A 116 -10.55 -4.56 -3.04
CA LEU A 116 -9.70 -3.51 -2.50
C LEU A 116 -10.11 -2.12 -3.01
N ARG A 117 -10.36 -2.01 -4.32
CA ARG A 117 -10.78 -0.76 -4.94
C ARG A 117 -12.16 -0.31 -4.46
N TYR A 118 -13.12 -1.24 -4.41
CA TYR A 118 -14.45 -0.98 -3.86
C TYR A 118 -14.38 -0.42 -2.44
N SER A 119 -13.61 -1.06 -1.56
CA SER A 119 -13.45 -0.63 -0.17
C SER A 119 -12.85 0.77 -0.06
N ALA A 120 -11.83 1.08 -0.85
CA ALA A 120 -11.20 2.40 -0.90
C ALA A 120 -12.18 3.48 -1.38
N GLN A 121 -12.92 3.24 -2.45
CA GLN A 121 -13.93 4.18 -2.97
C GLN A 121 -15.10 4.38 -1.99
N LEU A 122 -15.54 3.33 -1.32
CA LEU A 122 -16.58 3.43 -0.31
C LEU A 122 -16.19 4.34 0.86
N LEU A 123 -14.93 4.22 1.31
CA LEU A 123 -14.38 5.11 2.34
C LEU A 123 -14.29 6.56 1.84
N ALA A 124 -13.84 6.77 0.61
CA ALA A 124 -13.75 8.10 0.00
C ALA A 124 -15.12 8.78 -0.11
N VAL A 125 -16.15 8.08 -0.58
CA VAL A 125 -17.53 8.58 -0.66
C VAL A 125 -18.07 8.94 0.72
N ASN A 126 -17.84 8.11 1.74
CA ASN A 126 -18.28 8.40 3.11
C ASN A 126 -17.56 9.64 3.68
N ALA A 127 -16.25 9.75 3.48
CA ALA A 127 -15.47 10.88 3.97
C ALA A 127 -15.90 12.19 3.30
N ALA A 128 -16.08 12.20 1.98
CA ALA A 128 -16.54 13.37 1.23
C ALA A 128 -17.96 13.81 1.65
N CYS A 129 -18.87 12.86 1.81
CA CYS A 129 -20.22 13.13 2.31
C CYS A 129 -20.20 13.78 3.70
N LEU A 130 -19.42 13.22 4.61
CA LEU A 130 -19.26 13.77 5.96
C LEU A 130 -18.66 15.17 5.93
N GLN A 131 -17.60 15.35 5.14
CA GLN A 131 -16.91 16.65 5.00
C GLN A 131 -17.87 17.71 4.50
N GLU A 132 -18.69 17.44 3.47
CA GLU A 132 -19.66 18.42 2.99
C GLU A 132 -20.74 18.72 4.02
N ILE A 133 -21.29 17.70 4.71
CA ILE A 133 -22.32 17.89 5.73
C ILE A 133 -21.81 18.72 6.90
N THR A 134 -20.56 18.56 7.29
CA THR A 134 -19.97 19.27 8.43
C THR A 134 -19.22 20.55 8.04
N GLY A 135 -19.10 20.82 6.75
CA GLY A 135 -18.36 21.99 6.21
C GLY A 135 -19.15 23.30 6.20
N GLY A 136 -20.36 23.32 6.70
CA GLY A 136 -21.22 24.49 6.72
C GLY A 136 -22.18 24.60 5.53
N PHE A 137 -23.15 25.50 5.65
CA PHE A 137 -24.17 25.73 4.62
C PHE A 137 -24.65 27.19 4.65
N TRP A 138 -25.27 27.61 3.56
CA TRP A 138 -25.82 28.93 3.43
C TRP A 138 -27.34 28.92 3.68
N SER A 139 -27.82 29.92 4.45
CA SER A 139 -29.24 30.15 4.67
C SER A 139 -29.56 31.64 4.51
N ALA A 140 -30.78 31.95 4.04
CA ALA A 140 -31.31 33.30 3.92
C ALA A 140 -32.35 33.64 5.00
N ALA A 141 -32.39 32.92 6.10
CA ALA A 141 -33.38 33.09 7.17
C ALA A 141 -33.38 34.50 7.79
N LEU A 142 -32.26 35.23 7.73
CA LEU A 142 -32.16 36.61 8.21
C LEU A 142 -32.51 37.68 7.13
N GLY A 143 -32.98 37.26 5.94
CA GLY A 143 -33.24 38.14 4.79
C GLY A 143 -32.08 38.16 3.80
N ASP A 144 -30.86 38.32 4.28
CA ASP A 144 -29.62 38.21 3.51
C ASP A 144 -29.03 36.79 3.70
N ARG A 145 -28.10 36.39 2.81
CA ARG A 145 -27.42 35.09 2.92
C ARG A 145 -26.32 35.13 3.98
N PHE A 146 -26.39 34.20 4.91
CA PHE A 146 -25.39 33.95 5.92
C PHE A 146 -24.92 32.51 5.85
N PHE A 147 -23.63 32.31 6.11
CA PHE A 147 -23.06 30.99 6.23
C PHE A 147 -23.14 30.50 7.68
N TYR A 148 -23.58 29.28 7.89
CA TYR A 148 -23.73 28.66 9.19
C TYR A 148 -22.79 27.45 9.26
N ASP A 149 -21.97 27.37 10.30
CA ASP A 149 -21.18 26.19 10.60
C ASP A 149 -22.10 25.02 10.90
N SER A 150 -21.66 23.83 10.51
CA SER A 150 -22.47 22.59 10.66
C SER A 150 -21.63 21.41 11.18
N ALA A 151 -20.57 21.67 11.96
CA ALA A 151 -19.94 20.62 12.73
C ALA A 151 -20.98 19.94 13.67
N ILE A 152 -20.63 18.79 14.21
CA ILE A 152 -21.60 18.02 15.03
C ILE A 152 -22.12 18.84 16.21
N GLU A 153 -21.27 19.64 16.85
CA GLU A 153 -21.63 20.51 17.95
C GLU A 153 -22.60 21.62 17.49
N ASP A 154 -22.41 22.19 16.30
CA ASP A 154 -23.28 23.23 15.74
C ASP A 154 -24.66 22.67 15.43
N GLN A 155 -24.74 21.45 14.87
CA GLN A 155 -26.00 20.74 14.64
C GLN A 155 -26.76 20.51 15.94
N LEU A 156 -26.08 20.13 17.02
CA LEU A 156 -26.67 19.94 18.34
C LEU A 156 -27.14 21.26 18.94
N ASN A 157 -26.34 22.33 18.83
CA ASN A 157 -26.70 23.68 19.31
C ASN A 157 -27.93 24.21 18.59
N LEU A 158 -27.98 24.13 17.25
CA LEU A 158 -29.14 24.51 16.47
C LEU A 158 -30.41 23.73 16.88
N THR A 159 -30.27 22.41 17.00
CA THR A 159 -31.38 21.53 17.45
C THR A 159 -31.88 21.94 18.83
N GLY A 160 -30.97 22.21 19.77
CA GLY A 160 -31.32 22.67 21.11
C GLY A 160 -32.08 24.01 21.12
N LEU A 161 -31.67 24.96 20.26
CA LEU A 161 -32.37 26.26 20.11
C LEU A 161 -33.75 26.09 19.52
N ILE A 162 -33.91 25.24 18.49
CA ILE A 162 -35.21 24.95 17.87
C ILE A 162 -36.17 24.27 18.89
N LEU A 163 -35.67 23.27 19.61
CA LEU A 163 -36.50 22.54 20.61
C LEU A 163 -36.93 23.43 21.76
N ARG A 164 -36.15 24.46 22.12
CA ARG A 164 -36.51 25.43 23.15
C ARG A 164 -37.74 26.27 22.74
N GLY A 165 -37.95 26.47 21.43
CA GLY A 165 -39.10 27.19 20.89
C GLY A 165 -39.07 28.74 21.05
N PHE A 166 -37.97 29.31 21.48
CA PHE A 166 -37.78 30.75 21.61
C PHE A 166 -36.65 31.23 20.71
N GLY A 167 -36.75 32.47 20.26
CA GLY A 167 -35.65 33.16 19.58
C GLY A 167 -34.37 33.25 20.44
N GLY A 168 -33.23 33.40 19.82
CA GLY A 168 -31.93 33.52 20.53
C GLY A 168 -30.81 33.92 19.61
N GLY A 169 -29.64 34.20 20.23
CA GLY A 169 -28.42 34.39 19.49
C GLY A 169 -27.92 33.07 18.88
N TYR A 170 -27.50 33.12 17.61
CA TYR A 170 -26.83 32.03 16.93
C TYR A 170 -25.71 32.57 16.05
N ALA A 171 -24.57 31.85 16.02
CA ALA A 171 -23.41 32.27 15.26
C ALA A 171 -23.62 32.05 13.76
N CYS A 172 -23.20 33.02 12.96
CA CYS A 172 -23.18 32.90 11.50
C CYS A 172 -22.10 33.84 10.92
N HIS A 173 -21.76 33.64 9.66
CA HIS A 173 -20.76 34.41 8.94
C HIS A 173 -21.45 35.16 7.79
N ASP A 174 -21.08 36.41 7.58
CA ASP A 174 -21.49 37.17 6.41
C ASP A 174 -20.72 36.77 5.15
N GLU A 175 -21.05 37.32 3.98
CA GLU A 175 -20.37 37.01 2.70
C GLU A 175 -18.88 37.40 2.70
N SER A 176 -18.43 38.22 3.60
CA SER A 176 -17.00 38.54 3.78
C SER A 176 -16.27 37.53 4.68
N GLY A 177 -17.00 36.55 5.24
CA GLY A 177 -16.46 35.56 6.18
C GLY A 177 -16.36 36.09 7.62
N ARG A 178 -16.92 37.27 7.93
CA ARG A 178 -16.89 37.80 9.29
C ARG A 178 -17.93 37.10 10.17
N ALA A 179 -17.46 36.42 11.20
CA ALA A 179 -18.29 35.79 12.21
C ALA A 179 -18.98 36.80 13.12
N ASP A 180 -20.26 36.57 13.41
CA ASP A 180 -21.03 37.35 14.35
C ASP A 180 -22.10 36.48 15.04
N PHE A 181 -22.47 36.87 16.27
CA PHE A 181 -23.52 36.21 17.04
C PHE A 181 -24.81 37.02 16.92
N ARG A 182 -25.69 36.65 16.00
CA ARG A 182 -26.87 37.42 15.64
C ARG A 182 -28.13 36.88 16.30
N GLY A 183 -29.06 37.82 16.60
CA GLY A 183 -30.40 37.44 17.11
C GLY A 183 -31.25 36.79 16.02
N HIS A 184 -31.85 35.68 16.31
CA HIS A 184 -32.79 34.96 15.44
C HIS A 184 -34.13 34.79 16.15
N SER A 185 -35.25 34.96 15.44
CA SER A 185 -36.55 34.52 15.93
C SER A 185 -36.65 33.01 15.95
N SER A 186 -37.67 32.46 16.61
CA SER A 186 -37.96 31.00 16.58
C SER A 186 -38.22 30.50 15.17
N ASP A 187 -38.92 31.28 14.34
CA ASP A 187 -39.25 30.90 12.96
C ASP A 187 -37.99 30.92 12.08
N GLN A 188 -37.08 31.86 12.29
CA GLN A 188 -35.79 31.90 11.60
C GLN A 188 -34.90 30.73 11.98
N LEU A 189 -34.80 30.33 13.24
CA LEU A 189 -34.09 29.12 13.68
C LEU A 189 -34.68 27.85 13.07
N LEU A 190 -36.01 27.75 13.01
CA LEU A 190 -36.70 26.64 12.37
C LEU A 190 -36.43 26.59 10.88
N GLN A 191 -36.42 27.74 10.19
CA GLN A 191 -36.08 27.83 8.77
C GLN A 191 -34.63 27.33 8.53
N ILE A 192 -33.67 27.78 9.32
CA ILE A 192 -32.25 27.35 9.23
C ILE A 192 -32.18 25.82 9.40
N GLY A 193 -32.90 25.25 10.38
CA GLY A 193 -32.93 23.80 10.61
C GLY A 193 -33.53 23.01 9.45
N ASN A 194 -34.59 23.55 8.83
CA ASN A 194 -35.21 22.95 7.64
C ASN A 194 -34.25 23.00 6.43
N GLU A 195 -33.64 24.13 6.17
CA GLU A 195 -32.69 24.32 5.08
C GLU A 195 -31.45 23.42 5.27
N PHE A 196 -30.93 23.31 6.50
CA PHE A 196 -29.88 22.36 6.82
C PHE A 196 -30.29 20.91 6.59
N THR A 197 -31.50 20.56 6.97
CA THR A 197 -32.05 19.19 6.77
C THR A 197 -32.11 18.85 5.29
N GLU A 198 -32.60 19.73 4.44
CA GLU A 198 -32.63 19.56 2.99
C GLU A 198 -31.21 19.46 2.40
N PHE A 199 -30.32 20.35 2.82
CA PHE A 199 -28.89 20.32 2.45
C PHE A 199 -28.26 18.95 2.78
N LYS A 200 -28.47 18.44 4.01
CA LYS A 200 -27.96 17.16 4.47
C LYS A 200 -28.55 15.99 3.70
N LEU A 201 -29.86 15.99 3.48
CA LEU A 201 -30.54 14.92 2.74
C LEU A 201 -30.06 14.81 1.29
N GLN A 202 -29.78 15.92 0.61
CA GLN A 202 -29.21 15.90 -0.73
C GLN A 202 -27.84 15.17 -0.75
N ARG A 203 -26.94 15.47 0.21
CA ARG A 203 -25.61 14.82 0.31
C ARG A 203 -25.74 13.34 0.65
N LEU A 204 -26.66 12.98 1.52
CA LEU A 204 -26.93 11.57 1.86
C LEU A 204 -27.49 10.79 0.68
N ARG A 205 -28.38 11.39 -0.13
CA ARG A 205 -28.91 10.78 -1.37
C ARG A 205 -27.77 10.57 -2.37
N LYS A 206 -26.97 11.62 -2.65
CA LYS A 206 -25.79 11.51 -3.51
C LYS A 206 -24.85 10.39 -3.06
N ALA A 207 -24.52 10.33 -1.77
CA ALA A 207 -23.68 9.26 -1.22
C ALA A 207 -24.31 7.87 -1.43
N ASN A 208 -25.62 7.75 -1.25
CA ASN A 208 -26.34 6.50 -1.47
C ASN A 208 -26.24 6.04 -2.94
N ASP A 209 -26.48 6.96 -3.88
CA ASP A 209 -26.45 6.66 -5.31
C ASP A 209 -25.05 6.24 -5.77
N LEU A 210 -24.01 6.93 -5.29
CA LEU A 210 -22.62 6.54 -5.54
C LEU A 210 -22.30 5.15 -4.96
N LYS A 211 -22.78 4.83 -3.76
CA LYS A 211 -22.60 3.51 -3.14
C LYS A 211 -23.29 2.40 -3.93
N GLN A 212 -24.49 2.68 -4.48
CA GLN A 212 -25.19 1.75 -5.35
C GLN A 212 -24.43 1.53 -6.66
N ALA A 213 -23.87 2.60 -7.27
CA ALA A 213 -23.04 2.48 -8.46
C ALA A 213 -21.76 1.65 -8.17
N LEU A 214 -21.10 1.87 -7.05
CA LEU A 214 -19.96 1.05 -6.60
C LEU A 214 -20.33 -0.42 -6.44
N ALA A 215 -21.48 -0.70 -5.80
CA ALA A 215 -21.93 -2.07 -5.60
C ALA A 215 -22.27 -2.77 -6.93
N ALA A 216 -22.88 -2.06 -7.87
CA ALA A 216 -23.16 -2.58 -9.22
C ALA A 216 -21.88 -2.86 -10.01
N ALA A 217 -20.91 -1.94 -9.99
CA ALA A 217 -19.61 -2.12 -10.65
C ALA A 217 -18.84 -3.30 -10.05
N ARG A 218 -18.84 -3.45 -8.71
CA ARG A 218 -18.26 -4.61 -8.02
C ARG A 218 -18.90 -5.92 -8.45
N ALA A 219 -20.23 -5.98 -8.50
CA ALA A 219 -20.98 -7.17 -8.90
C ALA A 219 -20.71 -7.57 -10.37
N ALA A 220 -20.47 -6.57 -11.24
CA ALA A 220 -20.09 -6.77 -12.62
C ALA A 220 -18.59 -7.08 -12.81
N SER A 221 -17.78 -7.02 -11.76
CA SER A 221 -16.32 -7.10 -11.83
C SER A 221 -15.71 -6.06 -12.77
N ASP A 222 -16.31 -4.86 -12.83
CA ASP A 222 -15.91 -3.77 -13.71
C ASP A 222 -15.03 -2.77 -12.96
N LEU A 223 -13.72 -2.91 -13.13
CA LEU A 223 -12.73 -2.04 -12.48
C LEU A 223 -12.78 -0.60 -13.02
N ASP A 224 -13.08 -0.42 -14.30
CA ASP A 224 -13.16 0.91 -14.92
C ASP A 224 -14.37 1.67 -14.37
N ALA A 225 -15.52 1.01 -14.27
CA ALA A 225 -16.70 1.57 -13.62
C ALA A 225 -16.45 1.92 -12.15
N LEU A 226 -15.74 1.06 -11.39
CA LEU A 226 -15.32 1.37 -10.00
C LEU A 226 -14.43 2.62 -9.94
N ASN A 227 -13.49 2.75 -10.87
CA ASN A 227 -12.57 3.89 -10.91
C ASN A 227 -13.27 5.20 -11.29
N ALA A 228 -14.34 5.14 -12.09
CA ALA A 228 -15.10 6.29 -12.54
C ALA A 228 -16.00 6.89 -11.43
N VAL A 229 -16.35 6.13 -10.39
CA VAL A 229 -17.18 6.63 -9.29
C VAL A 229 -16.33 7.52 -8.38
N SER A 230 -16.65 8.82 -8.36
CA SER A 230 -16.08 9.78 -7.43
C SER A 230 -17.16 10.73 -6.90
N TRP A 231 -16.83 11.44 -5.82
CA TRP A 231 -17.76 12.43 -5.27
C TRP A 231 -18.05 13.56 -6.25
N GLU A 232 -17.07 13.97 -7.05
CA GLU A 232 -17.16 15.05 -8.03
C GLU A 232 -17.92 14.64 -9.30
N SER A 233 -17.99 13.35 -9.59
CA SER A 233 -18.60 12.84 -10.83
C SER A 233 -20.13 12.85 -10.82
N ALA A 234 -20.76 13.00 -9.67
CA ALA A 234 -22.21 13.02 -9.53
C ALA A 234 -22.73 14.43 -9.22
N PRO A 235 -23.79 14.91 -9.89
CA PRO A 235 -24.45 16.19 -9.54
C PRO A 235 -25.02 16.14 -8.11
N VAL A 236 -25.07 17.30 -7.48
CA VAL A 236 -25.69 17.46 -6.14
C VAL A 236 -27.19 17.52 -6.27
#